data_e56a18a081e94449722fb8c3f7dca29f
#
_entry.id   e56a18a081e94449722fb8c3f7dca29f
#
_cell.length_a   1.000
_cell.length_b   1.000
_cell.length_c   1.000
_cell.angle_alpha   90.00
_cell.angle_beta   90.00
_cell.angle_gamma   90.00
#
_symmetry.space_group_name_H-M   'P 1'
#
loop_
_entity.id
_entity.type
_entity.pdbx_description
1 polymer ?
#
loop_
_entity_poly.entity_id
_entity_poly.type
_entity_poly.pdbx_seq_one_letter_code
_entity_poly.pdbx_strand_id
1 'polypeptide(L)'
;MTEVTRTDAGWLSREEMDAARERLPVVYVDAVPVRVDEQGTVTEVGLLLRMGEDGQVKRALVSGRVLYHERVRSALLRHLEKDLGPLALPRLPTSPQPFTVAEYFPTPGVTPFHDPRQHAVSLAYVVPVEGDCAPSQDALELTWFTPEQARQPSVLTEMANGQSTLLLQALAHVGV
;
A
#
# COMPACT_ATOMS: atom_id res chain seq x y z
N MET A 1 18.23 -6.52 32.06
CA MET A 1 16.83 -6.24 31.67
C MET A 1 16.86 -4.93 30.88
N THR A 2 16.81 -5.02 29.58
CA THR A 2 16.78 -3.82 28.73
C THR A 2 15.35 -3.29 28.76
N GLU A 3 15.18 -2.08 29.24
CA GLU A 3 13.89 -1.37 29.27
C GLU A 3 13.46 -1.14 27.82
N VAL A 4 12.46 -1.90 27.37
CA VAL A 4 11.85 -1.69 26.05
C VAL A 4 11.10 -0.38 26.10
N THR A 5 11.69 0.63 25.52
CA THR A 5 11.06 1.95 25.37
C THR A 5 9.77 1.77 24.56
N ARG A 6 8.72 2.44 24.94
CA ARG A 6 7.35 2.40 24.37
C ARG A 6 7.28 2.70 22.86
N THR A 7 8.37 3.15 22.28
CA THR A 7 8.57 3.41 20.85
C THR A 7 8.78 2.14 20.01
N ASP A 8 9.18 1.02 20.62
CA ASP A 8 9.47 -0.25 19.92
C ASP A 8 8.30 -1.24 19.97
N ALA A 9 7.20 -0.89 20.62
CA ALA A 9 6.02 -1.73 20.71
C ALA A 9 5.44 -2.03 19.32
N GLY A 10 5.37 -3.31 18.96
CA GLY A 10 4.87 -3.77 17.67
C GLY A 10 5.93 -3.94 16.57
N TRP A 11 7.15 -3.45 16.76
CA TRP A 11 8.26 -3.73 15.86
C TRP A 11 8.95 -5.04 16.24
N LEU A 12 9.15 -5.89 15.24
CA LEU A 12 9.88 -7.16 15.37
C LEU A 12 11.28 -6.99 14.75
N SER A 13 12.26 -7.67 15.32
CA SER A 13 13.54 -7.87 14.64
C SER A 13 13.31 -8.63 13.33
N ARG A 14 14.32 -8.66 12.47
CA ARG A 14 14.23 -9.43 11.21
C ARG A 14 13.96 -10.92 11.47
N GLU A 15 14.66 -11.50 12.43
CA GLU A 15 14.52 -12.90 12.80
C GLU A 15 13.13 -13.22 13.37
N GLU A 16 12.61 -12.37 14.26
CA GLU A 16 11.25 -12.50 14.78
C GLU A 16 10.18 -12.36 13.69
N MET A 17 10.38 -11.43 12.75
CA MET A 17 9.47 -11.23 11.63
C MET A 17 9.47 -12.44 10.69
N ASP A 18 10.63 -13.01 10.38
CA ASP A 18 10.74 -14.20 9.53
C ASP A 18 10.06 -15.40 10.20
N ALA A 19 10.26 -15.59 11.50
CA ALA A 19 9.57 -16.65 12.27
C ALA A 19 8.04 -16.44 12.30
N ALA A 20 7.56 -15.20 12.40
CA ALA A 20 6.14 -14.89 12.36
C ALA A 20 5.54 -15.19 10.97
N ARG A 21 6.23 -14.83 9.90
CA ARG A 21 5.81 -15.09 8.51
C ARG A 21 5.62 -16.56 8.17
N GLU A 22 6.42 -17.43 8.78
CA GLU A 22 6.31 -18.89 8.59
C GLU A 22 5.09 -19.51 9.27
N ARG A 23 4.48 -18.82 10.22
CA ARG A 23 3.49 -19.40 11.13
C ARG A 23 2.16 -18.70 11.15
N LEU A 24 2.12 -17.42 10.76
CA LEU A 24 0.95 -16.57 10.90
C LEU A 24 0.71 -15.76 9.63
N PRO A 25 -0.55 -15.56 9.22
CA PRO A 25 -0.85 -14.52 8.24
C PRO A 25 -0.55 -13.14 8.85
N VAL A 26 0.06 -12.27 8.05
CA VAL A 26 0.43 -10.91 8.47
C VAL A 26 -0.60 -9.92 7.94
N VAL A 27 -1.08 -9.02 8.79
CA VAL A 27 -2.06 -8.00 8.40
C VAL A 27 -1.34 -6.81 7.77
N TYR A 28 -1.79 -6.43 6.57
CA TYR A 28 -1.30 -5.29 5.78
C TYR A 28 -2.42 -4.29 5.49
N VAL A 29 -2.02 -3.11 5.09
CA VAL A 29 -2.86 -2.14 4.40
C VAL A 29 -2.24 -1.84 3.05
N ASP A 30 -3.07 -1.76 2.01
CA ASP A 30 -2.73 -1.21 0.71
C ASP A 30 -3.55 0.06 0.49
N ALA A 31 -2.94 1.11 -0.01
CA ALA A 31 -3.63 2.35 -0.32
C ALA A 31 -3.33 2.81 -1.75
N VAL A 32 -4.38 3.15 -2.47
CA VAL A 32 -4.33 3.81 -3.76
C VAL A 32 -4.53 5.31 -3.51
N PRO A 33 -3.47 6.13 -3.53
CA PRO A 33 -3.62 7.57 -3.38
C PRO A 33 -4.23 8.15 -4.64
N VAL A 34 -5.22 9.03 -4.46
CA VAL A 34 -5.95 9.65 -5.58
C VAL A 34 -6.05 11.16 -5.41
N ARG A 35 -6.15 11.86 -6.54
CA ARG A 35 -6.62 13.25 -6.61
C ARG A 35 -8.08 13.23 -7.00
N VAL A 36 -8.85 14.14 -6.42
CA VAL A 36 -10.27 14.29 -6.72
C VAL A 36 -10.57 15.74 -7.07
N ASP A 37 -11.56 15.93 -7.94
CA ASP A 37 -12.09 17.27 -8.26
C ASP A 37 -13.06 17.78 -7.15
N GLU A 38 -13.65 18.94 -7.39
CA GLU A 38 -14.62 19.55 -6.46
C GLU A 38 -15.89 18.73 -6.26
N GLN A 39 -16.22 17.85 -7.22
CA GLN A 39 -17.35 16.94 -7.15
C GLN A 39 -16.99 15.60 -6.49
N GLY A 40 -15.72 15.39 -6.13
CA GLY A 40 -15.22 14.16 -5.54
C GLY A 40 -14.91 13.05 -6.56
N THR A 41 -14.90 13.37 -7.85
CA THR A 41 -14.53 12.41 -8.90
C THR A 41 -13.01 12.25 -8.93
N VAL A 42 -12.54 11.01 -9.06
CA VAL A 42 -11.11 10.74 -9.17
C VAL A 42 -10.59 11.23 -10.52
N THR A 43 -9.61 12.11 -10.48
CA THR A 43 -8.95 12.67 -11.66
C THR A 43 -7.58 12.07 -11.94
N GLU A 44 -6.89 11.65 -10.87
CA GLU A 44 -5.56 11.04 -10.97
C GLU A 44 -5.37 9.98 -9.88
N VAL A 45 -4.54 8.99 -10.18
CA VAL A 45 -4.05 7.98 -9.24
C VAL A 45 -2.53 8.06 -9.14
N GLY A 46 -2.02 7.98 -7.93
CA GLY A 46 -0.58 8.00 -7.65
C GLY A 46 -0.01 6.59 -7.56
N LEU A 47 1.06 6.34 -8.32
CA LEU A 47 1.82 5.11 -8.25
C LEU A 47 3.27 5.41 -7.89
N LEU A 48 3.79 4.68 -6.91
CA LEU A 48 5.18 4.76 -6.50
C LEU A 48 6.07 3.97 -7.47
N LEU A 49 7.29 4.42 -7.61
CA LEU A 49 8.36 3.65 -8.23
C LEU A 49 9.32 3.17 -7.15
N ARG A 50 9.53 1.88 -7.05
CA ARG A 50 10.38 1.25 -6.03
C ARG A 50 11.35 0.25 -6.62
N MET A 51 12.48 0.07 -5.96
CA MET A 51 13.37 -1.06 -6.22
C MET A 51 12.75 -2.32 -5.61
N GLY A 52 12.50 -3.34 -6.45
CA GLY A 52 12.09 -4.66 -5.99
C GLY A 52 13.27 -5.46 -5.39
N GLU A 53 12.96 -6.54 -4.69
CA GLU A 53 13.99 -7.43 -4.10
C GLU A 53 14.86 -8.10 -5.17
N ASP A 54 14.32 -8.24 -6.38
CA ASP A 54 15.03 -8.74 -7.57
C ASP A 54 15.94 -7.68 -8.23
N GLY A 55 16.06 -6.48 -7.64
CA GLY A 55 16.82 -5.36 -8.19
C GLY A 55 16.17 -4.65 -9.37
N GLN A 56 14.94 -5.03 -9.74
CA GLN A 56 14.19 -4.35 -10.79
C GLN A 56 13.35 -3.21 -10.19
N VAL A 57 13.26 -2.12 -10.94
CA VAL A 57 12.38 -1.01 -10.58
C VAL A 57 10.96 -1.35 -11.01
N LYS A 58 10.01 -1.25 -10.07
CA LYS A 58 8.61 -1.60 -10.28
C LYS A 58 7.69 -0.52 -9.73
N ARG A 59 6.52 -0.39 -10.35
CA ARG A 59 5.46 0.44 -9.79
C ARG A 59 4.74 -0.30 -8.66
N ALA A 60 4.37 0.46 -7.64
CA ALA A 60 3.75 -0.08 -6.44
C ALA A 60 2.69 0.87 -5.87
N LEU A 61 1.75 0.29 -5.16
CA LEU A 61 0.84 1.02 -4.28
C LEU A 61 1.55 1.35 -2.96
N VAL A 62 1.00 2.28 -2.19
CA VAL A 62 1.37 2.45 -0.79
C VAL A 62 0.96 1.19 -0.05
N SER A 63 1.88 0.54 0.62
CA SER A 63 1.65 -0.76 1.26
C SER A 63 2.51 -0.92 2.49
N GLY A 64 1.99 -1.60 3.50
CA GLY A 64 2.77 -1.95 4.66
C GLY A 64 1.99 -2.65 5.76
N ARG A 65 2.75 -3.19 6.69
CA ARG A 65 2.24 -3.98 7.82
C ARG A 65 1.52 -3.11 8.85
N VAL A 66 0.42 -3.63 9.39
CA VAL A 66 -0.19 -3.11 10.61
C VAL A 66 0.59 -3.65 11.81
N LEU A 67 0.98 -2.78 12.72
CA LEU A 67 1.72 -3.16 13.91
C LEU A 67 0.81 -3.69 15.02
N TYR A 68 1.38 -4.44 15.95
CA TYR A 68 0.67 -4.85 17.15
C TYR A 68 0.16 -3.63 17.94
N HIS A 69 -1.11 -3.65 18.36
CA HIS A 69 -1.80 -2.54 19.03
C HIS A 69 -1.96 -1.26 18.19
N GLU A 70 -1.70 -1.32 16.88
CA GLU A 70 -1.91 -0.20 15.98
C GLU A 70 -3.32 -0.26 15.35
N ARG A 71 -4.01 0.87 15.34
CA ARG A 71 -5.27 0.97 14.59
C ARG A 71 -4.98 1.00 13.08
N VAL A 72 -5.85 0.37 12.28
CA VAL A 72 -5.74 0.37 10.81
C VAL A 72 -5.60 1.79 10.24
N ARG A 73 -6.39 2.75 10.76
CA ARG A 73 -6.27 4.16 10.35
C ARG A 73 -4.87 4.73 10.61
N SER A 74 -4.29 4.40 11.75
CA SER A 74 -2.93 4.85 12.11
C SER A 74 -1.87 4.22 11.21
N ALA A 75 -2.02 2.94 10.89
CA ALA A 75 -1.14 2.27 9.93
C ALA A 75 -1.22 2.91 8.53
N LEU A 76 -2.44 3.20 8.05
CA LEU A 76 -2.64 3.91 6.77
C LEU A 76 -1.92 5.27 6.76
N LEU A 77 -2.13 6.09 7.78
CA LEU A 77 -1.47 7.40 7.89
C LEU A 77 0.04 7.27 7.92
N ARG A 78 0.56 6.34 8.70
CA ARG A 78 2.00 6.10 8.82
C ARG A 78 2.63 5.69 7.48
N HIS A 79 2.00 4.78 6.72
CA HIS A 79 2.50 4.36 5.43
C HIS A 79 2.34 5.42 4.35
N LEU A 80 1.22 6.17 4.35
CA LEU A 80 1.03 7.29 3.44
C LEU A 80 2.06 8.40 3.69
N GLU A 81 2.31 8.77 4.94
CA GLU A 81 3.33 9.76 5.29
C GLU A 81 4.74 9.28 4.92
N LYS A 82 5.05 8.01 5.21
CA LYS A 82 6.32 7.40 4.84
C LYS A 82 6.59 7.47 3.34
N ASP A 83 5.59 7.17 2.52
CA ASP A 83 5.76 7.00 1.08
C ASP A 83 5.49 8.28 0.28
N LEU A 84 4.58 9.13 0.75
CA LEU A 84 4.16 10.35 0.06
C LEU A 84 4.68 11.65 0.69
N GLY A 85 5.28 11.54 1.87
CA GLY A 85 5.78 12.67 2.63
C GLY A 85 4.76 13.28 3.59
N PRO A 86 5.22 14.11 4.55
CA PRO A 86 4.39 14.65 5.63
C PRO A 86 3.37 15.70 5.15
N LEU A 87 3.53 16.23 3.95
CA LEU A 87 2.64 17.25 3.38
C LEU A 87 1.57 16.67 2.44
N ALA A 88 1.45 15.35 2.34
CA ALA A 88 0.47 14.69 1.47
C ALA A 88 -0.99 14.96 1.86
N LEU A 89 -1.26 15.25 3.13
CA LEU A 89 -2.59 15.55 3.66
C LEU A 89 -3.66 14.55 3.24
N PRO A 90 -3.53 13.27 3.63
CA PRO A 90 -4.51 12.26 3.28
C PRO A 90 -5.84 12.48 4.00
N ARG A 91 -6.95 12.34 3.26
CA ARG A 91 -8.31 12.43 3.80
C ARG A 91 -8.80 11.06 4.19
N LEU A 92 -8.76 10.75 5.47
CA LEU A 92 -9.23 9.49 6.03
C LEU A 92 -10.29 9.73 7.08
N PRO A 93 -11.45 9.04 7.00
CA PRO A 93 -12.45 9.06 8.06
C PRO A 93 -11.90 8.43 9.35
N THR A 94 -12.60 8.61 10.45
CA THR A 94 -12.24 8.03 11.75
C THR A 94 -12.17 6.49 11.70
N SER A 95 -13.08 5.89 10.92
CA SER A 95 -13.15 4.44 10.69
C SER A 95 -13.16 4.19 9.18
N PRO A 96 -11.98 4.08 8.54
CA PRO A 96 -11.91 3.82 7.11
C PRO A 96 -12.44 2.43 6.79
N GLN A 97 -13.19 2.32 5.68
CA GLN A 97 -13.69 1.04 5.18
C GLN A 97 -12.86 0.61 3.97
N PRO A 98 -12.34 -0.61 3.95
CA PRO A 98 -11.64 -1.12 2.78
C PRO A 98 -12.63 -1.36 1.64
N PHE A 99 -12.21 -1.11 0.41
CA PHE A 99 -13.02 -1.47 -0.76
C PHE A 99 -12.90 -2.96 -1.10
N THR A 100 -11.80 -3.59 -0.70
CA THR A 100 -11.60 -5.04 -0.84
C THR A 100 -10.56 -5.55 0.17
N VAL A 101 -10.49 -6.87 0.29
CA VAL A 101 -9.44 -7.59 1.01
C VAL A 101 -8.63 -8.37 -0.03
N ALA A 102 -7.31 -8.17 -0.04
CA ALA A 102 -6.39 -8.90 -0.92
C ALA A 102 -5.59 -9.92 -0.09
N GLU A 103 -5.64 -11.17 -0.50
CA GLU A 103 -4.90 -12.25 0.16
C GLU A 103 -3.68 -12.61 -0.68
N TYR A 104 -2.50 -12.28 -0.18
CA TYR A 104 -1.21 -12.58 -0.79
C TYR A 104 -0.67 -13.90 -0.26
N PHE A 105 -0.33 -14.82 -1.16
CA PHE A 105 0.22 -16.13 -0.80
C PHE A 105 1.64 -16.31 -1.31
N PRO A 106 2.50 -17.05 -0.58
CA PRO A 106 3.83 -17.40 -1.06
C PRO A 106 3.78 -18.43 -2.20
N THR A 107 2.67 -19.15 -2.34
CA THR A 107 2.44 -20.09 -3.45
C THR A 107 1.76 -19.36 -4.60
N PRO A 108 2.38 -19.29 -5.80
CA PRO A 108 1.75 -18.68 -6.97
C PRO A 108 0.46 -19.37 -7.38
N GLY A 109 -0.51 -18.59 -7.87
CA GLY A 109 -1.75 -19.11 -8.46
C GLY A 109 -2.88 -19.45 -7.48
N VAL A 110 -2.70 -19.24 -6.17
CA VAL A 110 -3.77 -19.38 -5.18
C VAL A 110 -4.79 -18.26 -5.33
N THR A 111 -4.30 -17.04 -5.46
CA THR A 111 -5.07 -15.84 -5.81
C THR A 111 -4.29 -15.04 -6.86
N PRO A 112 -4.85 -13.94 -7.42
CA PRO A 112 -4.07 -13.03 -8.28
C PRO A 112 -2.91 -12.35 -7.54
N PHE A 113 -2.92 -12.37 -6.20
CA PHE A 113 -1.93 -11.69 -5.36
C PHE A 113 -0.87 -12.68 -4.88
N HIS A 114 0.39 -12.31 -5.00
CA HIS A 114 1.52 -13.16 -4.66
C HIS A 114 2.59 -12.37 -3.90
N ASP A 115 3.02 -12.91 -2.77
CA ASP A 115 4.20 -12.42 -2.03
C ASP A 115 5.06 -13.64 -1.65
N PRO A 116 6.24 -13.82 -2.26
CA PRO A 116 7.07 -15.01 -2.01
C PRO A 116 7.55 -15.12 -0.57
N ARG A 117 7.46 -14.04 0.21
CA ARG A 117 7.96 -13.99 1.59
C ARG A 117 6.94 -14.46 2.63
N GLN A 118 5.62 -14.36 2.34
CA GLN A 118 4.61 -14.45 3.39
C GLN A 118 3.19 -14.70 2.88
N HIS A 119 2.35 -15.22 3.78
CA HIS A 119 0.91 -15.07 3.67
C HIS A 119 0.51 -13.74 4.30
N ALA A 120 -0.03 -12.82 3.52
CA ALA A 120 -0.52 -11.54 4.01
C ALA A 120 -2.00 -11.35 3.68
N VAL A 121 -2.75 -10.81 4.64
CA VAL A 121 -4.13 -10.34 4.44
C VAL A 121 -4.10 -8.83 4.45
N SER A 122 -4.33 -8.22 3.30
CA SER A 122 -4.28 -6.78 3.12
C SER A 122 -5.66 -6.17 3.01
N LEU A 123 -5.90 -5.14 3.80
CA LEU A 123 -7.08 -4.29 3.71
C LEU A 123 -6.75 -3.16 2.73
N ALA A 124 -7.51 -3.06 1.62
CA ALA A 124 -7.20 -2.14 0.54
C ALA A 124 -8.14 -0.92 0.54
N TYR A 125 -7.55 0.26 0.37
CA TYR A 125 -8.24 1.54 0.47
C TYR A 125 -7.95 2.44 -0.73
N VAL A 126 -8.94 3.22 -1.16
CA VAL A 126 -8.72 4.40 -1.98
C VAL A 126 -8.65 5.61 -1.04
N VAL A 127 -7.59 6.40 -1.15
CA VAL A 127 -7.33 7.50 -0.23
C VAL A 127 -7.11 8.80 -0.99
N PRO A 128 -8.07 9.74 -0.95
CA PRO A 128 -7.83 11.08 -1.46
C PRO A 128 -6.69 11.77 -0.70
N VAL A 129 -5.78 12.40 -1.43
CA VAL A 129 -4.69 13.22 -0.87
C VAL A 129 -4.73 14.60 -1.50
N GLU A 130 -4.65 15.64 -0.66
CA GLU A 130 -4.84 17.04 -1.10
C GLU A 130 -3.54 17.83 -1.16
N GLY A 131 -2.55 17.42 -0.38
CA GLY A 131 -1.33 18.17 -0.19
C GLY A 131 -0.25 17.86 -1.24
N ASP A 132 0.91 18.46 -1.02
CA ASP A 132 2.10 18.22 -1.83
C ASP A 132 2.72 16.88 -1.46
N CYS A 133 2.78 15.98 -2.43
CA CYS A 133 3.38 14.67 -2.26
C CYS A 133 4.81 14.68 -2.76
N ALA A 134 5.72 14.21 -1.92
CA ALA A 134 7.11 13.97 -2.28
C ALA A 134 7.49 12.57 -1.81
N PRO A 135 7.96 11.69 -2.70
CA PRO A 135 8.38 10.35 -2.30
C PRO A 135 9.51 10.45 -1.28
N SER A 136 9.48 9.57 -0.30
CA SER A 136 10.46 9.52 0.77
C SER A 136 10.89 8.08 1.07
N GLN A 137 12.00 7.94 1.78
CA GLN A 137 12.57 6.65 2.16
C GLN A 137 12.82 5.73 0.95
N ASP A 138 12.05 4.63 0.82
CA ASP A 138 12.27 3.59 -0.18
C ASP A 138 11.62 3.88 -1.53
N ALA A 139 10.78 4.91 -1.64
CA ALA A 139 10.16 5.31 -2.90
C ALA A 139 11.10 6.22 -3.71
N LEU A 140 11.39 5.83 -4.94
CA LEU A 140 12.25 6.58 -5.84
C LEU A 140 11.52 7.75 -6.51
N GLU A 141 10.24 7.55 -6.83
CA GLU A 141 9.39 8.48 -7.55
C GLU A 141 7.91 8.23 -7.20
N LEU A 142 7.11 9.27 -7.29
CA LEU A 142 5.65 9.22 -7.33
C LEU A 142 5.18 9.80 -8.67
N THR A 143 4.46 9.01 -9.45
CA THR A 143 3.88 9.46 -10.71
C THR A 143 2.37 9.48 -10.61
N TRP A 144 1.75 10.56 -11.05
CA TRP A 144 0.30 10.70 -11.15
C TRP A 144 -0.16 10.35 -12.57
N PHE A 145 -1.16 9.48 -12.66
CA PHE A 145 -1.76 9.01 -13.91
C PHE A 145 -3.25 9.34 -13.92
N THR A 146 -3.79 9.72 -15.07
CA THR A 146 -5.26 9.68 -15.21
C THR A 146 -5.74 8.22 -15.11
N PRO A 147 -7.02 7.97 -14.77
CA PRO A 147 -7.57 6.61 -14.74
C PRO A 147 -7.35 5.83 -16.04
N GLU A 148 -7.46 6.50 -17.20
CA GLU A 148 -7.21 5.89 -18.52
C GLU A 148 -5.74 5.50 -18.71
N GLN A 149 -4.82 6.36 -18.29
CA GLN A 149 -3.38 6.07 -18.34
C GLN A 149 -3.02 4.92 -17.40
N ALA A 150 -3.57 4.91 -16.19
CA ALA A 150 -3.32 3.87 -15.19
C ALA A 150 -3.75 2.47 -15.66
N ARG A 151 -4.75 2.38 -16.56
CA ARG A 151 -5.21 1.13 -17.17
C ARG A 151 -4.37 0.65 -18.34
N GLN A 152 -3.44 1.45 -18.83
CA GLN A 152 -2.62 1.04 -19.97
C GLN A 152 -1.76 -0.19 -19.64
N PRO A 153 -1.65 -1.15 -20.56
CA PRO A 153 -0.81 -2.32 -20.35
C PRO A 153 0.64 -1.97 -19.97
N SER A 154 1.17 -0.88 -20.51
CA SER A 154 2.51 -0.38 -20.17
C SER A 154 2.67 -0.01 -18.69
N VAL A 155 1.62 0.45 -18.02
CA VAL A 155 1.63 0.76 -16.59
C VAL A 155 1.39 -0.50 -15.77
N LEU A 156 0.38 -1.29 -16.14
CA LEU A 156 -0.01 -2.48 -15.38
C LEU A 156 1.08 -3.56 -15.34
N THR A 157 1.84 -3.73 -16.42
CA THR A 157 2.94 -4.70 -16.50
C THR A 157 4.15 -4.31 -15.65
N GLU A 158 4.29 -3.04 -15.28
CA GLU A 158 5.33 -2.58 -14.36
C GLU A 158 5.01 -2.87 -12.88
N MET A 159 3.75 -3.26 -12.57
CA MET A 159 3.32 -3.54 -11.20
C MET A 159 3.61 -5.01 -10.82
N ALA A 160 4.11 -5.19 -9.61
CA ALA A 160 4.43 -6.51 -9.08
C ALA A 160 3.30 -7.07 -8.19
N ASN A 161 3.42 -8.36 -7.87
CA ASN A 161 2.67 -9.04 -6.80
C ASN A 161 1.13 -9.05 -7.00
N GLY A 162 0.63 -8.80 -8.21
CA GLY A 162 -0.80 -8.70 -8.48
C GLY A 162 -1.42 -7.34 -8.16
N GLN A 163 -0.62 -6.34 -7.78
CA GLN A 163 -1.13 -5.00 -7.46
C GLN A 163 -1.81 -4.31 -8.65
N SER A 164 -1.52 -4.71 -9.89
CA SER A 164 -2.28 -4.26 -11.07
C SER A 164 -3.76 -4.64 -10.99
N THR A 165 -4.06 -5.85 -10.51
CA THR A 165 -5.45 -6.29 -10.26
C THR A 165 -6.10 -5.42 -9.19
N LEU A 166 -5.39 -5.12 -8.11
CA LEU A 166 -5.88 -4.28 -7.02
C LEU A 166 -6.15 -2.85 -7.48
N LEU A 167 -5.27 -2.29 -8.31
CA LEU A 167 -5.46 -0.98 -8.94
C LEU A 167 -6.73 -0.94 -9.80
N LEU A 168 -6.94 -1.96 -10.65
CA LEU A 168 -8.14 -2.04 -11.50
C LEU A 168 -9.42 -2.16 -10.66
N GLN A 169 -9.39 -2.92 -9.58
CA GLN A 169 -10.51 -3.01 -8.62
C GLN A 169 -10.79 -1.67 -7.95
N ALA A 170 -9.74 -0.93 -7.57
CA ALA A 170 -9.88 0.41 -6.98
C ALA A 170 -10.54 1.38 -7.96
N LEU A 171 -10.09 1.42 -9.22
CA LEU A 171 -10.67 2.28 -10.24
C LEU A 171 -12.15 1.93 -10.50
N ALA A 172 -12.48 0.64 -10.58
CA ALA A 172 -13.86 0.19 -10.71
C ALA A 172 -14.72 0.57 -9.49
N HIS A 173 -14.17 0.48 -8.28
CA HIS A 173 -14.85 0.86 -7.04
C HIS A 173 -15.24 2.34 -7.01
N VAL A 174 -14.39 3.23 -7.51
CA VAL A 174 -14.65 4.66 -7.57
C VAL A 174 -15.36 5.12 -8.84
N GLY A 175 -15.69 4.20 -9.75
CA GLY A 175 -16.51 4.47 -10.93
C GLY A 175 -15.79 5.16 -12.09
N VAL A 176 -14.50 5.02 -12.17
CA VAL A 176 -13.68 5.58 -13.26
C VAL A 176 -12.83 4.50 -13.93
#